data_1ec96c608286e36b195102abcbf3699e
#
_entry.id   1ec96c608286e36b195102abcbf3699e
#
_cell.length_a   1.000
_cell.length_b   1.000
_cell.length_c   1.000
_cell.angle_alpha   90.00
_cell.angle_beta   90.00
_cell.angle_gamma   90.00
#
_symmetry.space_group_name_H-M   'P 1'
#
loop_
_entity.id
_entity.type
_entity.pdbx_description
1 polymer ?
#
loop_
_entity_poly.entity_id
_entity_poly.type
_entity_poly.pdbx_seq_one_letter_code
_entity_poly.pdbx_strand_id
1 'polypeptide(L)'
;MIQDDPNGTGKGPIKGIYLQDTDATKSVLTITVVRAKGGDGLVGIGAIEGSGLKTLSAAKSDLTGGGIMLGGTPAQSTSITLNNINDNANISIDGGIAALTAAQFGGGSIVAASVGTLAIKGDFSANVTLSGQGVAAGKPTLTSARIGGNLIGSAWNVTGAIGSITAGGFDSGSITADILGTLAITKNFGAAVTLSGQGVAAGKPTLTSARIGGAVQGGDWNVSGAIGSITAGQFDSGSISAYSLGTLTVARDFNAGITLSGQGVAADKPALATVRIGGTVKGEDWDVAGNVGSITVGAFINSSLSLTYTPADPDNPMFGGTFSGNFKLTTFTVTGVKGSTGEAFANSIVAAKTVGAVSLKSVATDNGGVQFGIVAKTGIGSVRVTSPRFAYDKNQPTPQGTGDFCVNLV
;
A
#
# COMPACT_ATOMS: atom_id res chain seq x y z
N MET A 1 43.20 -8.79 4.49
CA MET A 1 42.21 -9.75 5.03
C MET A 1 42.70 -10.16 6.42
N ILE A 2 41.82 -10.08 7.40
CA ILE A 2 42.05 -10.51 8.78
C ILE A 2 41.13 -11.70 9.01
N GLN A 3 41.73 -12.84 9.37
CA GLN A 3 41.03 -14.09 9.68
C GLN A 3 40.99 -14.29 11.20
N ASP A 4 39.84 -14.73 11.72
CA ASP A 4 39.73 -15.15 13.11
C ASP A 4 40.12 -16.63 13.21
N ASP A 5 41.38 -16.87 13.50
CA ASP A 5 41.98 -18.24 13.61
C ASP A 5 42.81 -18.35 14.90
N PRO A 6 42.16 -18.56 16.05
CA PRO A 6 42.83 -18.61 17.32
C PRO A 6 43.86 -19.72 17.44
N ASN A 7 43.86 -20.71 16.54
CA ASN A 7 44.77 -21.84 16.55
C ASN A 7 45.80 -21.80 15.39
N GLY A 8 45.83 -20.77 14.54
CA GLY A 8 46.78 -20.64 13.45
C GLY A 8 46.66 -21.72 12.36
N THR A 9 45.48 -22.34 12.22
CA THR A 9 45.23 -23.45 11.28
C THR A 9 44.86 -23.01 9.89
N GLY A 10 44.66 -21.71 9.65
CA GLY A 10 44.12 -21.14 8.42
C GLY A 10 42.64 -21.47 8.19
N LYS A 11 41.92 -21.87 9.25
CA LYS A 11 40.54 -22.30 9.23
C LYS A 11 39.74 -21.41 10.18
N GLY A 12 38.77 -20.68 9.69
CA GLY A 12 37.91 -19.82 10.51
C GLY A 12 37.18 -18.76 9.67
N PRO A 13 36.21 -18.05 10.25
CA PRO A 13 35.55 -16.97 9.56
C PRO A 13 36.54 -15.84 9.23
N ILE A 14 36.22 -15.10 8.16
CA ILE A 14 36.95 -13.88 7.79
C ILE A 14 36.44 -12.78 8.70
N LYS A 15 37.29 -12.24 9.57
CA LYS A 15 36.90 -11.15 10.47
C LYS A 15 36.64 -9.83 9.72
N GLY A 16 37.46 -9.54 8.70
CA GLY A 16 37.31 -8.35 7.89
C GLY A 16 38.13 -8.37 6.63
N ILE A 17 37.63 -7.71 5.59
CA ILE A 17 38.30 -7.47 4.32
C ILE A 17 38.40 -5.96 4.15
N TYR A 18 39.61 -5.43 4.19
CA TYR A 18 39.88 -4.01 4.00
C TYR A 18 40.49 -3.81 2.62
N LEU A 19 39.81 -3.01 1.81
CA LEU A 19 40.16 -2.75 0.41
C LEU A 19 40.84 -1.38 0.31
N GLN A 20 42.03 -1.34 -0.25
CA GLN A 20 42.76 -0.10 -0.51
C GLN A 20 42.86 0.12 -2.03
N ASP A 21 42.80 1.39 -2.45
CA ASP A 21 42.96 1.81 -3.85
C ASP A 21 42.03 1.07 -4.83
N THR A 22 40.81 0.71 -4.35
CA THR A 22 39.80 0.10 -5.19
C THR A 22 38.88 1.14 -5.83
N ASP A 23 38.33 0.81 -7.00
CA ASP A 23 37.54 1.67 -7.86
C ASP A 23 36.17 1.06 -8.08
N ALA A 24 35.11 1.80 -7.75
CA ALA A 24 33.73 1.36 -7.90
C ALA A 24 33.30 1.07 -9.35
N THR A 25 34.09 1.48 -10.35
CA THR A 25 33.81 1.21 -11.77
C THR A 25 34.53 -0.01 -12.33
N LYS A 26 35.57 -0.50 -11.65
CA LYS A 26 36.47 -1.54 -12.18
C LYS A 26 36.74 -2.69 -11.22
N SER A 27 36.90 -2.40 -9.92
CA SER A 27 37.38 -3.39 -8.95
C SER A 27 36.33 -4.46 -8.68
N VAL A 28 36.78 -5.71 -8.71
CA VAL A 28 35.93 -6.89 -8.45
C VAL A 28 36.53 -7.70 -7.29
N LEU A 29 35.73 -7.95 -6.28
CA LEU A 29 36.07 -8.90 -5.20
C LEU A 29 35.25 -10.19 -5.39
N THR A 30 35.96 -11.31 -5.58
CA THR A 30 35.34 -12.62 -5.64
C THR A 30 35.84 -13.50 -4.48
N ILE A 31 34.88 -14.07 -3.76
CA ILE A 31 35.18 -15.02 -2.66
C ILE A 31 34.64 -16.38 -3.05
N THR A 32 35.55 -17.32 -3.25
CA THR A 32 35.24 -18.71 -3.60
C THR A 32 35.48 -19.63 -2.40
N VAL A 33 34.44 -20.38 -2.04
CA VAL A 33 34.51 -21.35 -0.93
C VAL A 33 34.55 -22.75 -1.49
N VAL A 34 35.60 -23.48 -1.14
CA VAL A 34 35.76 -24.91 -1.46
C VAL A 34 35.30 -25.72 -0.26
N ARG A 35 34.32 -26.59 -0.46
CA ARG A 35 33.77 -27.42 0.62
C ARG A 35 34.82 -28.48 1.07
N ALA A 36 35.22 -28.39 2.31
CA ALA A 36 36.04 -29.45 2.94
C ALA A 36 35.17 -30.66 3.32
N LYS A 37 35.79 -31.82 3.53
CA LYS A 37 35.08 -33.03 4.01
C LYS A 37 34.46 -32.72 5.39
N GLY A 38 33.16 -32.88 5.50
CA GLY A 38 32.38 -32.59 6.73
C GLY A 38 31.99 -31.09 6.92
N GLY A 39 32.49 -30.19 6.07
CA GLY A 39 32.07 -28.77 6.11
C GLY A 39 30.76 -28.52 5.36
N ASP A 40 30.09 -27.40 5.65
CA ASP A 40 28.86 -26.94 4.99
C ASP A 40 29.13 -26.28 3.62
N GLY A 41 30.36 -25.85 3.35
CA GLY A 41 30.76 -25.14 2.14
C GLY A 41 30.41 -23.65 2.19
N LEU A 42 30.27 -23.07 3.38
CA LEU A 42 30.05 -21.66 3.61
C LEU A 42 31.20 -21.01 4.37
N VAL A 43 31.31 -19.69 4.31
CA VAL A 43 32.26 -18.92 5.11
C VAL A 43 31.58 -17.66 5.66
N GLY A 44 31.79 -17.38 6.95
CA GLY A 44 31.37 -16.11 7.56
C GLY A 44 32.33 -14.97 7.22
N ILE A 45 31.79 -13.79 6.94
CA ILE A 45 32.54 -12.56 6.70
C ILE A 45 32.00 -11.52 7.68
N GLY A 46 32.88 -11.02 8.57
CA GLY A 46 32.48 -10.03 9.58
C GLY A 46 32.28 -8.64 8.98
N ALA A 47 33.23 -8.16 8.18
CA ALA A 47 33.12 -6.85 7.53
C ALA A 47 33.80 -6.79 6.17
N ILE A 48 33.31 -5.90 5.30
CA ILE A 48 33.99 -5.50 4.05
C ILE A 48 34.00 -3.98 3.97
N GLU A 49 35.16 -3.37 3.94
CA GLU A 49 35.33 -1.92 3.94
C GLU A 49 36.30 -1.48 2.84
N GLY A 50 36.03 -0.34 2.22
CA GLY A 50 36.94 0.20 1.19
C GLY A 50 36.41 1.35 0.38
N SER A 51 37.25 1.82 -0.57
CA SER A 51 36.96 2.99 -1.41
C SER A 51 35.84 2.76 -2.43
N GLY A 52 35.53 1.49 -2.74
CA GLY A 52 34.44 1.12 -3.65
C GLY A 52 34.71 -0.16 -4.42
N LEU A 53 33.65 -0.81 -4.86
CA LEU A 53 33.68 -1.98 -5.73
C LEU A 53 32.65 -1.87 -6.83
N LYS A 54 32.98 -2.35 -8.04
CA LYS A 54 32.01 -2.61 -9.09
C LYS A 54 31.20 -3.86 -8.78
N THR A 55 31.87 -4.90 -8.26
CA THR A 55 31.23 -6.20 -7.97
C THR A 55 31.81 -6.85 -6.73
N LEU A 56 30.93 -7.32 -5.86
CA LEU A 56 31.21 -8.26 -4.80
C LEU A 56 30.48 -9.59 -5.11
N SER A 57 31.23 -10.64 -5.40
CA SER A 57 30.70 -11.97 -5.70
C SER A 57 31.10 -12.95 -4.62
N ALA A 58 30.20 -13.27 -3.70
CA ALA A 58 30.42 -14.13 -2.54
C ALA A 58 29.19 -14.99 -2.22
N ALA A 59 28.67 -15.69 -3.23
CA ALA A 59 27.41 -16.45 -3.14
C ALA A 59 27.41 -17.60 -2.10
N LYS A 60 28.56 -17.97 -1.57
CA LYS A 60 28.71 -18.96 -0.50
C LYS A 60 29.26 -18.34 0.79
N SER A 61 29.02 -17.05 0.97
CA SER A 61 29.48 -16.32 2.15
C SER A 61 28.33 -15.69 2.88
N ASP A 62 28.30 -15.84 4.19
CA ASP A 62 27.39 -15.18 5.10
C ASP A 62 28.03 -13.91 5.62
N LEU A 63 27.34 -12.78 5.48
CA LEU A 63 27.75 -11.53 6.12
C LEU A 63 27.25 -11.53 7.56
N THR A 64 28.17 -11.35 8.52
CA THR A 64 27.88 -11.43 9.95
C THR A 64 28.42 -10.20 10.68
N GLY A 65 27.58 -9.44 11.36
CA GLY A 65 27.99 -8.34 12.25
C GLY A 65 28.39 -7.05 11.57
N GLY A 66 29.68 -6.86 11.26
CA GLY A 66 30.24 -5.56 10.83
C GLY A 66 29.68 -4.96 9.54
N GLY A 67 29.21 -5.81 8.63
CA GLY A 67 28.51 -5.33 7.44
C GLY A 67 29.44 -4.97 6.26
N ILE A 68 28.89 -4.16 5.33
CA ILE A 68 29.60 -3.66 4.16
C ILE A 68 29.60 -2.14 4.21
N MET A 69 30.79 -1.52 4.11
CA MET A 69 30.96 -0.07 3.99
C MET A 69 31.83 0.25 2.78
N LEU A 70 31.25 0.78 1.73
CA LEU A 70 31.95 1.10 0.49
C LEU A 70 31.74 2.56 0.11
N GLY A 71 32.86 3.24 -0.18
CA GLY A 71 32.83 4.56 -0.79
C GLY A 71 32.35 4.52 -2.24
N GLY A 72 32.38 5.68 -2.86
CA GLY A 72 31.99 5.87 -4.26
C GLY A 72 31.31 7.20 -4.48
N THR A 73 30.73 7.39 -5.65
CA THR A 73 29.90 8.55 -5.98
C THR A 73 28.48 8.11 -6.31
N PRO A 74 27.47 8.97 -6.14
CA PRO A 74 26.06 8.62 -6.42
C PRO A 74 25.80 8.07 -7.84
N ALA A 75 26.63 8.43 -8.82
CA ALA A 75 26.52 7.93 -10.20
C ALA A 75 27.12 6.53 -10.41
N GLN A 76 27.88 6.03 -9.44
CA GLN A 76 28.49 4.69 -9.49
C GLN A 76 27.58 3.68 -8.80
N SER A 77 27.69 2.41 -9.17
CA SER A 77 26.88 1.36 -8.54
C SER A 77 27.65 0.05 -8.38
N THR A 78 27.38 -0.62 -7.27
CA THR A 78 27.98 -1.90 -6.89
C THR A 78 26.96 -3.04 -7.05
N SER A 79 27.37 -4.16 -7.65
CA SER A 79 26.61 -5.42 -7.63
C SER A 79 27.09 -6.30 -6.50
N ILE A 80 26.17 -6.81 -5.66
CA ILE A 80 26.48 -7.60 -4.46
C ILE A 80 25.73 -8.92 -4.53
N THR A 81 26.46 -10.01 -4.35
CA THR A 81 25.90 -11.36 -4.21
C THR A 81 26.45 -12.03 -2.96
N LEU A 82 25.59 -12.39 -2.03
CA LEU A 82 25.90 -13.06 -0.77
C LEU A 82 25.02 -14.31 -0.59
N ASN A 83 25.34 -15.18 0.35
CA ASN A 83 24.43 -16.24 0.79
C ASN A 83 23.40 -15.64 1.77
N ASN A 84 23.75 -15.41 3.00
CA ASN A 84 22.87 -14.75 3.97
C ASN A 84 23.49 -13.44 4.46
N ILE A 85 22.64 -12.54 4.92
CA ILE A 85 23.01 -11.32 5.62
C ILE A 85 22.35 -11.41 7.01
N ASN A 86 23.16 -11.61 8.04
CA ASN A 86 22.74 -11.96 9.40
C ASN A 86 23.18 -10.90 10.42
N ASP A 87 22.80 -11.12 11.68
CA ASP A 87 23.32 -10.39 12.85
C ASP A 87 23.19 -8.86 12.75
N ASN A 88 22.09 -8.38 12.14
CA ASN A 88 21.84 -6.95 11.91
C ASN A 88 22.96 -6.25 11.09
N ALA A 89 23.60 -6.98 10.19
CA ALA A 89 24.64 -6.43 9.34
C ALA A 89 24.10 -5.30 8.45
N ASN A 90 24.85 -4.20 8.39
CA ASN A 90 24.48 -3.04 7.61
C ASN A 90 25.19 -3.04 6.25
N ILE A 91 24.51 -2.60 5.21
CA ILE A 91 25.11 -2.33 3.90
C ILE A 91 25.02 -0.82 3.67
N SER A 92 26.16 -0.15 3.72
CA SER A 92 26.27 1.29 3.49
C SER A 92 27.18 1.55 2.29
N ILE A 93 26.63 2.17 1.25
CA ILE A 93 27.35 2.48 0.01
C ILE A 93 27.04 3.92 -0.38
N ASP A 94 28.08 4.76 -0.53
CA ASP A 94 27.90 6.16 -0.95
C ASP A 94 27.30 6.28 -2.35
N GLY A 95 27.54 5.29 -3.21
CA GLY A 95 26.94 5.16 -4.53
C GLY A 95 25.61 4.41 -4.54
N GLY A 96 25.22 3.94 -5.72
CA GLY A 96 24.06 3.04 -5.90
C GLY A 96 24.43 1.57 -5.68
N ILE A 97 23.42 0.76 -5.52
CA ILE A 97 23.49 -0.69 -5.60
C ILE A 97 22.80 -1.12 -6.90
N ALA A 98 23.58 -1.60 -7.88
CA ALA A 98 23.01 -2.09 -9.15
C ALA A 98 22.11 -3.31 -8.92
N ALA A 99 22.61 -4.27 -8.12
CA ALA A 99 21.86 -5.44 -7.68
C ALA A 99 22.39 -5.92 -6.32
N LEU A 100 21.49 -6.25 -5.41
CA LEU A 100 21.78 -6.98 -4.19
C LEU A 100 21.00 -8.29 -4.23
N THR A 101 21.73 -9.41 -4.19
CA THR A 101 21.14 -10.75 -4.17
C THR A 101 21.60 -11.49 -2.94
N ALA A 102 20.67 -12.04 -2.15
CA ALA A 102 20.96 -12.89 -1.01
C ALA A 102 19.86 -13.97 -0.82
N ALA A 103 20.17 -14.97 -0.02
CA ALA A 103 19.19 -15.99 0.35
C ALA A 103 18.20 -15.42 1.39
N GLN A 104 18.70 -14.71 2.41
CA GLN A 104 17.87 -13.95 3.39
C GLN A 104 18.61 -12.72 3.89
N PHE A 105 17.86 -11.78 4.51
CA PHE A 105 18.41 -10.59 5.15
C PHE A 105 17.74 -10.41 6.53
N GLY A 106 18.43 -10.88 7.55
CA GLY A 106 17.91 -11.01 8.92
C GLY A 106 18.12 -9.79 9.81
N GLY A 107 17.77 -8.60 9.38
CA GLY A 107 17.89 -7.35 10.15
C GLY A 107 19.00 -6.42 9.65
N GLY A 108 19.20 -5.29 10.34
CA GLY A 108 20.15 -4.23 9.92
C GLY A 108 19.56 -3.23 8.94
N SER A 109 20.39 -2.72 8.04
CA SER A 109 19.96 -1.67 7.11
C SER A 109 20.65 -1.72 5.75
N ILE A 110 19.99 -1.17 4.75
CA ILE A 110 20.57 -0.78 3.46
C ILE A 110 20.53 0.74 3.38
N VAL A 111 21.70 1.37 3.24
CA VAL A 111 21.84 2.82 2.99
C VAL A 111 22.61 3.00 1.69
N ALA A 112 22.00 3.65 0.71
CA ALA A 112 22.62 3.86 -0.60
C ALA A 112 22.00 5.08 -1.32
N ALA A 113 22.62 5.50 -2.41
CA ALA A 113 22.03 6.51 -3.29
C ALA A 113 20.80 5.95 -4.03
N SER A 114 20.88 4.72 -4.51
CA SER A 114 19.80 4.04 -5.23
C SER A 114 19.97 2.52 -5.19
N VAL A 115 18.90 1.79 -5.51
CA VAL A 115 18.94 0.33 -5.69
C VAL A 115 18.24 -0.04 -7.01
N GLY A 116 18.98 -0.66 -7.92
CA GLY A 116 18.40 -1.21 -9.16
C GLY A 116 17.52 -2.42 -8.84
N THR A 117 18.11 -3.49 -8.35
CA THR A 117 17.39 -4.72 -7.98
C THR A 117 17.77 -5.18 -6.58
N LEU A 118 16.78 -5.36 -5.73
CA LEU A 118 16.88 -6.06 -4.46
C LEU A 118 16.21 -7.44 -4.61
N ALA A 119 16.99 -8.52 -4.56
CA ALA A 119 16.48 -9.88 -4.77
C ALA A 119 16.85 -10.77 -3.58
N ILE A 120 15.91 -11.00 -2.69
CA ILE A 120 16.04 -11.85 -1.51
C ILE A 120 15.13 -13.07 -1.66
N LYS A 121 15.68 -14.28 -1.55
CA LYS A 121 14.90 -15.52 -1.76
C LYS A 121 13.97 -15.84 -0.58
N GLY A 122 14.41 -15.58 0.64
CA GLY A 122 13.68 -15.79 1.88
C GLY A 122 13.11 -14.48 2.45
N ASP A 123 13.14 -14.39 3.78
CA ASP A 123 12.64 -13.24 4.51
C ASP A 123 13.61 -12.06 4.49
N PHE A 124 13.04 -10.86 4.68
CA PHE A 124 13.76 -9.59 4.72
C PHE A 124 13.27 -8.76 5.92
N SER A 125 14.19 -8.47 6.85
CA SER A 125 13.88 -7.70 8.07
C SER A 125 14.67 -6.41 8.18
N ALA A 126 15.43 -6.02 7.15
CA ALA A 126 16.25 -4.81 7.19
C ALA A 126 15.47 -3.55 6.84
N ASN A 127 15.92 -2.41 7.36
CA ASN A 127 15.45 -1.11 6.92
C ASN A 127 16.14 -0.69 5.60
N VAL A 128 15.45 0.09 4.79
CA VAL A 128 15.97 0.60 3.51
C VAL A 128 15.90 2.13 3.50
N THR A 129 17.05 2.78 3.33
CA THR A 129 17.14 4.24 3.20
C THR A 129 17.88 4.58 1.91
N LEU A 130 17.18 5.19 0.95
CA LEU A 130 17.75 5.58 -0.33
C LEU A 130 17.62 7.09 -0.53
N SER A 131 18.74 7.76 -0.81
CA SER A 131 18.79 9.22 -0.93
C SER A 131 18.29 9.77 -2.27
N GLY A 132 18.23 8.95 -3.31
CA GLY A 132 17.88 9.38 -4.66
C GLY A 132 18.96 10.21 -5.37
N GLN A 133 20.12 10.43 -4.74
CA GLN A 133 21.20 11.22 -5.34
C GLN A 133 21.75 10.53 -6.60
N GLY A 134 22.04 11.32 -7.64
CA GLY A 134 22.57 10.82 -8.90
C GLY A 134 21.57 10.01 -9.75
N VAL A 135 20.33 9.83 -9.29
CA VAL A 135 19.28 9.18 -10.09
C VAL A 135 18.79 10.14 -11.17
N ALA A 136 18.80 9.69 -12.42
CA ALA A 136 18.33 10.50 -13.52
C ALA A 136 16.82 10.80 -13.42
N ALA A 137 16.43 12.00 -13.87
CA ALA A 137 15.01 12.40 -13.85
C ALA A 137 14.10 11.36 -14.52
N GLY A 138 12.98 11.04 -13.88
CA GLY A 138 12.02 10.04 -14.35
C GLY A 138 12.43 8.58 -14.15
N LYS A 139 13.59 8.32 -13.54
CA LYS A 139 13.98 6.96 -13.15
C LYS A 139 13.68 6.71 -11.68
N PRO A 140 13.30 5.48 -11.31
CA PRO A 140 13.07 5.14 -9.92
C PRO A 140 14.38 5.04 -9.14
N THR A 141 14.36 5.50 -7.89
CA THR A 141 15.46 5.33 -6.92
C THR A 141 15.59 3.86 -6.49
N LEU A 142 14.46 3.16 -6.33
CA LEU A 142 14.41 1.72 -6.22
C LEU A 142 13.66 1.16 -7.44
N THR A 143 14.37 0.49 -8.34
CA THR A 143 13.72 -0.02 -9.55
C THR A 143 12.83 -1.23 -9.23
N SER A 144 13.34 -2.21 -8.52
CA SER A 144 12.55 -3.37 -8.12
C SER A 144 13.08 -4.03 -6.85
N ALA A 145 12.14 -4.45 -6.00
CA ALA A 145 12.41 -5.37 -4.88
C ALA A 145 11.59 -6.64 -5.07
N ARG A 146 12.26 -7.79 -4.97
CA ARG A 146 11.66 -9.11 -5.03
C ARG A 146 12.07 -9.91 -3.80
N ILE A 147 11.15 -10.09 -2.88
CA ILE A 147 11.33 -10.81 -1.63
C ILE A 147 10.49 -12.08 -1.71
N GLY A 148 11.13 -13.25 -1.73
CA GLY A 148 10.42 -14.53 -1.84
C GLY A 148 9.65 -14.90 -0.57
N GLY A 149 10.14 -14.47 0.59
CA GLY A 149 9.50 -14.60 1.89
C GLY A 149 8.72 -13.35 2.28
N ASN A 150 8.72 -13.04 3.57
CA ASN A 150 8.02 -11.90 4.15
C ASN A 150 8.95 -10.71 4.38
N LEU A 151 8.39 -9.51 4.30
CA LEU A 151 8.95 -8.28 4.89
C LEU A 151 8.51 -8.23 6.36
N ILE A 152 9.47 -8.15 7.29
CA ILE A 152 9.19 -8.27 8.72
C ILE A 152 9.75 -7.04 9.44
N GLY A 153 8.89 -6.18 9.96
CA GLY A 153 9.28 -4.99 10.75
C GLY A 153 10.12 -3.98 9.97
N SER A 154 9.99 -3.92 8.65
CA SER A 154 10.89 -3.23 7.73
C SER A 154 10.38 -1.83 7.41
N ALA A 155 11.21 -0.81 7.63
CA ALA A 155 10.91 0.57 7.24
C ALA A 155 11.68 0.96 5.98
N TRP A 156 10.97 1.36 4.94
CA TRP A 156 11.52 1.75 3.65
C TRP A 156 11.34 3.25 3.43
N ASN A 157 12.44 3.99 3.49
CA ASN A 157 12.49 5.43 3.28
C ASN A 157 13.24 5.71 1.96
N VAL A 158 12.51 6.03 0.92
CA VAL A 158 13.05 6.21 -0.42
C VAL A 158 12.75 7.62 -0.92
N THR A 159 13.77 8.47 -1.02
CA THR A 159 13.62 9.76 -1.70
C THR A 159 13.52 9.49 -3.21
N GLY A 160 12.39 9.82 -3.81
CA GLY A 160 12.08 9.53 -5.21
C GLY A 160 11.12 8.36 -5.39
N ALA A 161 11.17 7.72 -6.54
CA ALA A 161 10.21 6.70 -6.92
C ALA A 161 10.67 5.28 -6.58
N ILE A 162 9.72 4.46 -6.17
CA ILE A 162 9.82 3.01 -6.14
C ILE A 162 9.08 2.44 -7.35
N GLY A 163 9.76 1.71 -8.22
CA GLY A 163 9.13 1.07 -9.38
C GLY A 163 8.23 -0.09 -8.98
N SER A 164 8.76 -1.07 -8.24
CA SER A 164 7.95 -2.20 -7.77
C SER A 164 8.49 -2.85 -6.50
N ILE A 165 7.56 -3.31 -5.66
CA ILE A 165 7.82 -4.20 -4.52
C ILE A 165 6.96 -5.46 -4.71
N THR A 166 7.59 -6.63 -4.66
CA THR A 166 6.91 -7.93 -4.65
C THR A 166 7.40 -8.73 -3.47
N ALA A 167 6.49 -9.25 -2.63
CA ALA A 167 6.83 -10.06 -1.47
C ALA A 167 5.79 -11.15 -1.18
N GLY A 168 6.19 -12.13 -0.36
CA GLY A 168 5.25 -13.11 0.19
C GLY A 168 4.23 -12.47 1.11
N GLY A 169 4.68 -11.76 2.13
CA GLY A 169 3.88 -10.97 3.06
C GLY A 169 4.60 -9.67 3.41
N PHE A 170 3.90 -8.75 4.09
CA PHE A 170 4.48 -7.58 4.73
C PHE A 170 3.81 -7.42 6.09
N ASP A 171 4.42 -8.05 7.09
CA ASP A 171 3.76 -8.25 8.39
C ASP A 171 3.59 -6.94 9.17
N SER A 172 4.62 -6.07 9.15
CA SER A 172 4.57 -4.75 9.79
C SER A 172 5.70 -3.86 9.25
N GLY A 173 5.57 -2.54 9.40
CA GLY A 173 6.58 -1.58 8.96
C GLY A 173 5.97 -0.41 8.20
N SER A 174 6.74 0.18 7.29
CA SER A 174 6.29 1.32 6.49
C SER A 174 6.97 1.41 5.13
N ILE A 175 6.26 2.02 4.19
CA ILE A 175 6.79 2.46 2.90
C ILE A 175 6.60 3.96 2.80
N THR A 176 7.69 4.71 2.75
CA THR A 176 7.69 6.16 2.50
C THR A 176 8.46 6.43 1.21
N ALA A 177 7.81 7.05 0.24
CA ALA A 177 8.41 7.38 -1.05
C ALA A 177 7.69 8.56 -1.72
N ASP A 178 8.20 9.04 -2.85
CA ASP A 178 7.46 10.02 -3.64
C ASP A 178 6.39 9.34 -4.50
N ILE A 179 6.76 8.23 -5.13
CA ILE A 179 5.89 7.47 -6.05
C ILE A 179 6.09 5.98 -5.79
N LEU A 180 5.02 5.21 -5.86
CA LEU A 180 5.07 3.76 -5.86
C LEU A 180 4.35 3.21 -7.12
N GLY A 181 5.09 2.57 -8.00
CA GLY A 181 4.53 1.96 -9.20
C GLY A 181 3.63 0.78 -8.84
N THR A 182 4.22 -0.32 -8.44
CA THR A 182 3.47 -1.55 -8.13
C THR A 182 3.84 -2.10 -6.75
N LEU A 183 2.84 -2.40 -5.95
CA LEU A 183 2.93 -3.18 -4.72
C LEU A 183 2.21 -4.52 -4.92
N ALA A 184 2.92 -5.64 -4.86
CA ALA A 184 2.36 -6.97 -5.05
C ALA A 184 2.72 -7.89 -3.87
N ILE A 185 1.77 -8.12 -2.99
CA ILE A 185 1.91 -8.96 -1.79
C ILE A 185 0.98 -10.16 -1.92
N THR A 186 1.54 -11.37 -1.80
CA THR A 186 0.76 -12.60 -2.03
C THR A 186 -0.12 -12.97 -0.84
N LYS A 187 0.33 -12.66 0.38
CA LYS A 187 -0.35 -12.94 1.66
C LYS A 187 -0.91 -11.64 2.25
N ASN A 188 -0.71 -11.43 3.55
CA ASN A 188 -1.20 -10.27 4.29
C ASN A 188 -0.25 -9.06 4.16
N PHE A 189 -0.83 -7.88 4.36
CA PHE A 189 -0.13 -6.61 4.36
C PHE A 189 -0.52 -5.79 5.59
N GLY A 190 0.46 -5.53 6.48
CA GLY A 190 0.25 -4.80 7.73
C GLY A 190 1.08 -3.51 7.84
N ALA A 191 1.62 -2.99 6.74
CA ALA A 191 2.47 -1.80 6.75
C ALA A 191 1.70 -0.52 6.42
N ALA A 192 2.17 0.62 6.93
CA ALA A 192 1.72 1.94 6.50
C ALA A 192 2.34 2.33 5.14
N VAL A 193 1.61 3.11 4.35
CA VAL A 193 2.07 3.64 3.05
C VAL A 193 1.94 5.16 3.03
N THR A 194 3.05 5.87 2.86
CA THR A 194 3.06 7.33 2.73
C THR A 194 3.75 7.73 1.43
N LEU A 195 3.01 8.36 0.53
CA LEU A 195 3.53 8.79 -0.76
C LEU A 195 3.31 10.30 -0.94
N SER A 196 4.41 11.04 -1.20
CA SER A 196 4.36 12.51 -1.31
C SER A 196 3.80 13.01 -2.64
N GLY A 197 3.82 12.19 -3.69
CA GLY A 197 3.40 12.57 -5.04
C GLY A 197 4.38 13.51 -5.76
N GLN A 198 5.58 13.78 -5.19
CA GLN A 198 6.56 14.61 -5.87
C GLN A 198 7.06 13.95 -7.15
N GLY A 199 7.22 14.73 -8.21
CA GLY A 199 7.73 14.25 -9.48
C GLY A 199 6.76 13.36 -10.28
N VAL A 200 5.51 13.23 -9.85
CA VAL A 200 4.48 12.51 -10.62
C VAL A 200 4.22 13.23 -11.93
N ALA A 201 4.34 12.52 -13.05
CA ALA A 201 4.02 13.08 -14.36
C ALA A 201 2.51 13.37 -14.47
N ALA A 202 2.15 14.44 -15.20
CA ALA A 202 0.76 14.84 -15.37
C ALA A 202 -0.13 13.66 -15.84
N GLY A 203 -1.26 13.48 -15.18
CA GLY A 203 -2.23 12.42 -15.48
C GLY A 203 -1.78 11.00 -15.04
N LYS A 204 -0.67 10.85 -14.33
CA LYS A 204 -0.25 9.57 -13.77
C LYS A 204 -0.60 9.48 -12.29
N PRO A 205 -0.91 8.29 -11.78
CA PRO A 205 -1.14 8.10 -10.36
C PRO A 205 0.18 8.08 -9.55
N THR A 206 0.09 8.52 -8.31
CA THR A 206 1.17 8.43 -7.31
C THR A 206 1.39 6.98 -6.87
N LEU A 207 0.29 6.22 -6.69
CA LEU A 207 0.30 4.77 -6.55
C LEU A 207 -0.37 4.16 -7.78
N THR A 208 0.39 3.48 -8.64
CA THR A 208 -0.22 2.91 -9.85
C THR A 208 -1.11 1.73 -9.52
N SER A 209 -0.62 0.78 -8.75
CA SER A 209 -1.41 -0.38 -8.34
C SER A 209 -0.90 -1.03 -7.07
N ALA A 210 -1.83 -1.48 -6.24
CA ALA A 210 -1.56 -2.38 -5.12
C ALA A 210 -2.40 -3.65 -5.26
N ARG A 211 -1.76 -4.80 -5.12
CA ARG A 211 -2.41 -6.10 -5.14
C ARG A 211 -2.00 -6.90 -3.92
N ILE A 212 -2.95 -7.15 -3.03
CA ILE A 212 -2.77 -7.88 -1.78
C ILE A 212 -3.63 -9.16 -1.86
N GLY A 213 -3.00 -10.34 -1.88
CA GLY A 213 -3.74 -11.61 -1.99
C GLY A 213 -4.52 -11.96 -0.74
N GLY A 214 -4.00 -11.59 0.43
CA GLY A 214 -4.62 -11.79 1.73
C GLY A 214 -5.34 -10.56 2.27
N ALA A 215 -5.23 -10.34 3.57
CA ALA A 215 -5.80 -9.21 4.27
C ALA A 215 -4.85 -8.01 4.33
N VAL A 216 -5.40 -6.80 4.25
CA VAL A 216 -4.78 -5.58 4.75
C VAL A 216 -5.13 -5.50 6.24
N GLN A 217 -4.10 -5.63 7.11
CA GLN A 217 -4.26 -5.80 8.55
C GLN A 217 -3.91 -4.52 9.33
N GLY A 218 -4.45 -3.39 8.89
CA GLY A 218 -4.12 -2.07 9.42
C GLY A 218 -3.09 -1.35 8.55
N GLY A 219 -2.61 -0.23 9.09
CA GLY A 219 -1.74 0.69 8.34
C GLY A 219 -2.56 1.69 7.53
N ASP A 220 -2.21 2.97 7.72
CA ASP A 220 -2.84 4.03 6.95
C ASP A 220 -2.12 4.23 5.62
N TRP A 221 -2.90 4.41 4.57
CA TRP A 221 -2.42 4.72 3.23
C TRP A 221 -2.63 6.20 2.95
N ASN A 222 -1.57 6.99 3.12
CA ASN A 222 -1.57 8.43 2.90
C ASN A 222 -0.88 8.75 1.57
N VAL A 223 -1.66 9.04 0.55
CA VAL A 223 -1.17 9.27 -0.81
C VAL A 223 -1.49 10.68 -1.27
N SER A 224 -0.48 11.55 -1.31
CA SER A 224 -0.63 12.91 -1.87
C SER A 224 -0.68 12.84 -3.39
N GLY A 225 -1.82 12.37 -3.92
CA GLY A 225 -2.06 12.18 -5.35
C GLY A 225 -3.11 11.12 -5.63
N ALA A 226 -3.14 10.66 -6.87
CA ALA A 226 -4.10 9.65 -7.29
C ALA A 226 -3.60 8.23 -6.98
N ILE A 227 -4.52 7.36 -6.60
CA ILE A 227 -4.34 5.91 -6.57
C ILE A 227 -5.04 5.32 -7.81
N GLY A 228 -4.31 4.60 -8.64
CA GLY A 228 -4.88 3.95 -9.83
C GLY A 228 -5.78 2.78 -9.45
N SER A 229 -5.25 1.79 -8.73
CA SER A 229 -6.06 0.64 -8.29
C SER A 229 -5.54 -0.01 -7.00
N ILE A 230 -6.47 -0.51 -6.20
CA ILE A 230 -6.23 -1.40 -5.06
C ILE A 230 -7.06 -2.65 -5.24
N THR A 231 -6.43 -3.82 -5.12
CA THR A 231 -7.10 -5.12 -5.07
C THR A 231 -6.64 -5.85 -3.81
N ALA A 232 -7.56 -6.32 -2.98
CA ALA A 232 -7.24 -7.04 -1.75
C ALA A 232 -8.21 -8.22 -1.49
N GLY A 233 -7.76 -9.18 -0.68
CA GLY A 233 -8.64 -10.22 -0.17
C GLY A 233 -9.68 -9.64 0.78
N GLN A 234 -9.25 -8.81 1.74
CA GLN A 234 -10.10 -8.04 2.67
C GLN A 234 -9.30 -6.87 3.26
N PHE A 235 -10.00 -5.94 3.91
CA PHE A 235 -9.42 -4.93 4.80
C PHE A 235 -9.95 -5.17 6.21
N ASP A 236 -9.05 -5.47 7.16
CA ASP A 236 -9.43 -5.70 8.56
C ASP A 236 -9.55 -4.38 9.32
N SER A 237 -8.73 -3.39 8.95
CA SER A 237 -8.73 -2.04 9.54
C SER A 237 -7.83 -1.10 8.73
N GLY A 238 -7.79 0.19 9.11
CA GLY A 238 -6.94 1.22 8.53
C GLY A 238 -7.72 2.31 7.80
N SER A 239 -7.02 3.12 7.03
CA SER A 239 -7.61 4.20 6.24
C SER A 239 -6.93 4.37 4.88
N ILE A 240 -7.67 4.92 3.92
CA ILE A 240 -7.15 5.33 2.61
C ILE A 240 -7.42 6.82 2.44
N SER A 241 -6.36 7.62 2.43
CA SER A 241 -6.40 9.05 2.17
C SER A 241 -5.66 9.35 0.87
N ALA A 242 -6.34 9.96 -0.11
CA ALA A 242 -5.78 10.26 -1.42
C ALA A 242 -6.47 11.45 -2.10
N TYR A 243 -5.97 11.89 -3.25
CA TYR A 243 -6.72 12.85 -4.08
C TYR A 243 -7.85 12.16 -4.84
N SER A 244 -7.59 10.98 -5.34
CA SER A 244 -8.60 10.14 -6.01
C SER A 244 -8.23 8.67 -5.98
N LEU A 245 -9.24 7.81 -6.15
CA LEU A 245 -9.08 6.37 -6.24
C LEU A 245 -9.81 5.83 -7.48
N GLY A 246 -9.06 5.28 -8.42
CA GLY A 246 -9.61 4.75 -9.67
C GLY A 246 -10.44 3.49 -9.42
N THR A 247 -9.83 2.44 -8.95
CA THR A 247 -10.53 1.16 -8.70
C THR A 247 -10.17 0.58 -7.34
N LEU A 248 -11.18 0.24 -6.55
CA LEU A 248 -11.06 -0.56 -5.33
C LEU A 248 -11.82 -1.88 -5.53
N THR A 249 -11.12 -2.99 -5.42
CA THR A 249 -11.73 -4.32 -5.47
C THR A 249 -11.32 -5.13 -4.25
N VAL A 250 -12.28 -5.52 -3.44
CA VAL A 250 -12.08 -6.33 -2.23
C VAL A 250 -12.98 -7.54 -2.27
N ALA A 251 -12.39 -8.72 -2.13
CA ALA A 251 -13.14 -9.96 -2.30
C ALA A 251 -14.11 -10.24 -1.14
N ARG A 252 -13.74 -9.81 0.07
CA ARG A 252 -14.52 -10.02 1.31
C ARG A 252 -14.84 -8.68 1.96
N ASP A 253 -14.70 -8.59 3.29
CA ASP A 253 -15.08 -7.41 4.07
C ASP A 253 -14.08 -6.28 3.91
N PHE A 254 -14.57 -5.05 4.07
CA PHE A 254 -13.79 -3.84 4.00
C PHE A 254 -14.10 -2.95 5.21
N ASN A 255 -13.19 -3.00 6.19
CA ASN A 255 -13.27 -2.22 7.42
C ASN A 255 -12.16 -1.16 7.40
N ALA A 256 -12.33 -0.17 6.54
CA ALA A 256 -11.40 0.96 6.42
C ALA A 256 -12.13 2.23 5.98
N GLY A 257 -11.74 3.37 6.57
CA GLY A 257 -12.21 4.68 6.14
C GLY A 257 -11.61 5.08 4.78
N ILE A 258 -12.36 5.89 4.03
CA ILE A 258 -11.89 6.47 2.76
C ILE A 258 -12.06 7.98 2.80
N THR A 259 -10.96 8.72 2.61
CA THR A 259 -10.99 10.18 2.47
C THR A 259 -10.35 10.59 1.16
N LEU A 260 -11.14 11.15 0.23
CA LEU A 260 -10.66 11.62 -1.06
C LEU A 260 -10.90 13.12 -1.21
N SER A 261 -9.80 13.88 -1.40
CA SER A 261 -9.88 15.34 -1.49
C SER A 261 -10.36 15.86 -2.84
N GLY A 262 -10.36 15.04 -3.89
CA GLY A 262 -10.70 15.45 -5.25
C GLY A 262 -9.70 16.42 -5.90
N GLN A 263 -8.57 16.70 -5.23
CA GLN A 263 -7.59 17.66 -5.72
C GLN A 263 -7.01 17.21 -7.07
N GLY A 264 -6.99 18.11 -8.05
CA GLY A 264 -6.45 17.83 -9.37
C GLY A 264 -7.30 16.90 -10.24
N VAL A 265 -8.48 16.49 -9.76
CA VAL A 265 -9.43 15.70 -10.54
C VAL A 265 -10.27 16.64 -11.42
N ALA A 266 -10.34 16.37 -12.72
CA ALA A 266 -11.18 17.15 -13.62
C ALA A 266 -12.66 17.03 -13.25
N ALA A 267 -13.44 18.10 -13.40
CA ALA A 267 -14.83 18.16 -12.94
C ALA A 267 -15.77 17.10 -13.55
N ASP A 268 -15.42 16.59 -14.75
CA ASP A 268 -16.14 15.51 -15.44
C ASP A 268 -15.69 14.11 -15.01
N LYS A 269 -14.62 14.00 -14.23
CA LYS A 269 -14.07 12.73 -13.75
C LYS A 269 -14.46 12.45 -12.31
N PRO A 270 -14.62 11.17 -11.94
CA PRO A 270 -14.87 10.80 -10.56
C PRO A 270 -13.58 10.82 -9.72
N ALA A 271 -13.68 11.33 -8.48
CA ALA A 271 -12.63 11.16 -7.49
C ALA A 271 -12.59 9.71 -6.97
N LEU A 272 -13.76 9.04 -6.89
CA LEU A 272 -13.89 7.61 -6.63
C LEU A 272 -14.58 6.96 -7.83
N ALA A 273 -13.82 6.24 -8.68
CA ALA A 273 -14.42 5.81 -9.94
C ALA A 273 -15.19 4.50 -9.81
N THR A 274 -14.58 3.46 -9.26
CA THR A 274 -15.22 2.14 -9.15
C THR A 274 -14.85 1.45 -7.86
N VAL A 275 -15.87 0.99 -7.13
CA VAL A 275 -15.71 0.16 -5.93
C VAL A 275 -16.46 -1.15 -6.10
N ARG A 276 -15.81 -2.25 -5.79
CA ARG A 276 -16.42 -3.59 -5.70
C ARG A 276 -15.96 -4.29 -4.44
N ILE A 277 -16.89 -4.51 -3.51
CA ILE A 277 -16.62 -5.21 -2.25
C ILE A 277 -17.61 -6.39 -2.16
N GLY A 278 -17.08 -7.62 -2.11
CA GLY A 278 -17.91 -8.83 -2.06
C GLY A 278 -18.58 -9.07 -0.71
N GLY A 279 -17.98 -8.56 0.35
CA GLY A 279 -18.47 -8.69 1.73
C GLY A 279 -19.13 -7.42 2.26
N THR A 280 -18.94 -7.16 3.54
CA THR A 280 -19.54 -6.05 4.28
C THR A 280 -18.59 -4.87 4.42
N VAL A 281 -19.12 -3.66 4.29
CA VAL A 281 -18.55 -2.42 4.82
C VAL A 281 -19.27 -2.14 6.14
N LYS A 282 -18.53 -2.03 7.25
CA LYS A 282 -19.15 -1.89 8.57
C LYS A 282 -18.42 -0.91 9.47
N GLY A 283 -19.16 0.11 9.94
CA GLY A 283 -18.67 1.10 10.89
C GLY A 283 -17.68 2.11 10.25
N GLU A 284 -17.77 2.32 8.94
CA GLU A 284 -16.78 3.10 8.20
C GLU A 284 -17.37 4.39 7.62
N ASP A 285 -16.54 5.43 7.64
CA ASP A 285 -16.87 6.70 7.02
C ASP A 285 -16.06 6.90 5.73
N TRP A 286 -16.80 7.17 4.65
CA TRP A 286 -16.24 7.47 3.35
C TRP A 286 -16.57 8.91 2.96
N ASP A 287 -15.55 9.78 3.02
CA ASP A 287 -15.66 11.19 2.68
C ASP A 287 -15.01 11.45 1.32
N VAL A 288 -15.81 11.87 0.35
CA VAL A 288 -15.35 12.09 -1.02
C VAL A 288 -15.68 13.50 -1.47
N ALA A 289 -14.66 14.35 -1.60
CA ALA A 289 -14.80 15.67 -2.20
C ALA A 289 -14.65 15.57 -3.72
N GLY A 290 -15.64 14.98 -4.38
CA GLY A 290 -15.65 14.77 -5.83
C GLY A 290 -16.80 13.90 -6.30
N ASN A 291 -16.93 13.75 -7.61
CA ASN A 291 -17.90 12.81 -8.18
C ASN A 291 -17.53 11.37 -7.83
N VAL A 292 -18.58 10.55 -7.65
CA VAL A 292 -18.45 9.11 -7.44
C VAL A 292 -19.12 8.37 -8.59
N GLY A 293 -18.39 7.43 -9.17
CA GLY A 293 -18.88 6.61 -10.27
C GLY A 293 -19.78 5.47 -9.79
N SER A 294 -19.24 4.28 -9.68
CA SER A 294 -20.01 3.08 -9.32
C SER A 294 -19.49 2.43 -8.04
N ILE A 295 -20.39 2.23 -7.09
CA ILE A 295 -20.14 1.47 -5.88
C ILE A 295 -21.02 0.23 -5.87
N THR A 296 -20.43 -0.94 -5.67
CA THR A 296 -21.13 -2.20 -5.44
C THR A 296 -20.54 -2.87 -4.21
N VAL A 297 -21.36 -3.13 -3.20
CA VAL A 297 -20.97 -3.80 -1.95
C VAL A 297 -21.92 -4.95 -1.63
N GLY A 298 -21.44 -5.94 -0.87
CA GLY A 298 -22.32 -6.99 -0.35
C GLY A 298 -23.28 -6.43 0.70
N ALA A 299 -22.77 -5.76 1.72
CA ALA A 299 -23.57 -5.05 2.71
C ALA A 299 -22.90 -3.72 3.09
N PHE A 300 -23.71 -2.75 3.57
CA PHE A 300 -23.27 -1.44 4.03
C PHE A 300 -23.99 -1.13 5.34
N ILE A 301 -23.29 -1.26 6.47
CA ILE A 301 -23.90 -1.30 7.80
C ILE A 301 -23.18 -0.35 8.75
N ASN A 302 -23.92 0.48 9.49
CA ASN A 302 -23.39 1.47 10.42
C ASN A 302 -22.30 2.35 9.75
N SER A 303 -22.50 2.72 8.50
CA SER A 303 -21.47 3.35 7.68
C SER A 303 -22.01 4.56 6.94
N SER A 304 -21.13 5.49 6.59
CA SER A 304 -21.49 6.66 5.81
C SER A 304 -20.73 6.76 4.49
N LEU A 305 -21.40 7.25 3.44
CA LEU A 305 -20.81 7.76 2.22
C LEU A 305 -21.26 9.21 2.05
N SER A 306 -20.36 10.12 2.28
CA SER A 306 -20.61 11.57 2.19
C SER A 306 -19.86 12.18 0.99
N LEU A 307 -20.58 12.81 0.09
CA LEU A 307 -20.01 13.65 -0.94
C LEU A 307 -20.11 15.11 -0.46
N THR A 308 -19.26 15.47 0.53
CA THR A 308 -19.22 16.79 1.17
C THR A 308 -20.52 17.22 1.84
N TYR A 309 -21.30 16.28 2.34
CA TYR A 309 -22.49 16.55 3.11
C TYR A 309 -22.15 16.77 4.59
N THR A 310 -22.68 17.85 5.15
CA THR A 310 -22.64 18.12 6.59
C THR A 310 -24.08 18.16 7.10
N PRO A 311 -24.53 17.21 7.93
CA PRO A 311 -25.88 17.24 8.49
C PRO A 311 -26.05 18.45 9.42
N ALA A 312 -27.26 18.98 9.47
CA ALA A 312 -27.60 20.07 10.40
C ALA A 312 -27.65 19.56 11.85
N ASP A 313 -28.07 18.33 12.03
CA ASP A 313 -28.11 17.62 13.30
C ASP A 313 -27.46 16.25 13.12
N PRO A 314 -26.33 15.96 13.81
CA PRO A 314 -25.67 14.66 13.76
C PRO A 314 -26.52 13.50 14.25
N ASP A 315 -27.43 13.75 15.18
CA ASP A 315 -28.33 12.73 15.74
C ASP A 315 -29.52 12.43 14.81
N ASN A 316 -29.78 13.35 13.85
CA ASN A 316 -30.83 13.19 12.84
C ASN A 316 -30.35 13.58 11.44
N PRO A 317 -29.38 12.87 10.90
CA PRO A 317 -28.62 13.28 9.71
C PRO A 317 -29.42 13.21 8.40
N MET A 318 -30.65 12.70 8.44
CA MET A 318 -31.51 12.62 7.27
C MET A 318 -32.26 13.92 6.97
N PHE A 319 -32.26 14.87 7.91
CA PHE A 319 -33.06 16.11 7.80
C PHE A 319 -32.21 17.36 7.95
N GLY A 320 -32.29 18.24 6.95
CA GLY A 320 -31.48 19.43 6.89
C GLY A 320 -30.02 19.12 6.55
N GLY A 321 -29.18 20.15 6.53
CA GLY A 321 -27.77 20.02 6.21
C GLY A 321 -27.36 20.69 4.91
N THR A 322 -26.07 20.70 4.66
CA THR A 322 -25.47 21.41 3.53
C THR A 322 -24.51 20.56 2.74
N PHE A 323 -24.40 20.85 1.45
CA PHE A 323 -23.42 20.26 0.54
C PHE A 323 -22.44 21.35 0.11
N SER A 324 -21.17 21.22 0.41
CA SER A 324 -20.16 22.22 0.02
C SER A 324 -19.71 22.08 -1.45
N GLY A 325 -20.09 21.00 -2.15
CA GLY A 325 -19.74 20.75 -3.54
C GLY A 325 -20.92 20.36 -4.42
N ASN A 326 -20.72 20.40 -5.75
CA ASN A 326 -21.72 19.99 -6.76
C ASN A 326 -21.48 18.56 -7.23
N PHE A 327 -21.31 17.61 -6.29
CA PHE A 327 -20.88 16.26 -6.62
C PHE A 327 -22.05 15.31 -6.81
N LYS A 328 -21.83 14.35 -7.71
CA LYS A 328 -22.80 13.34 -8.10
C LYS A 328 -22.30 11.95 -7.73
N LEU A 329 -23.18 11.17 -7.14
CA LEU A 329 -23.07 9.71 -7.07
C LEU A 329 -23.80 9.09 -8.26
N THR A 330 -23.09 8.34 -9.12
CA THR A 330 -23.73 7.78 -10.33
C THR A 330 -24.52 6.53 -9.99
N THR A 331 -23.94 5.54 -9.33
CA THR A 331 -24.63 4.31 -8.91
C THR A 331 -24.14 3.82 -7.54
N PHE A 332 -25.08 3.35 -6.73
CA PHE A 332 -24.81 2.68 -5.47
C PHE A 332 -25.65 1.41 -5.37
N THR A 333 -24.99 0.27 -5.25
CA THR A 333 -25.65 -1.05 -5.25
C THR A 333 -25.22 -1.87 -4.04
N VAL A 334 -26.18 -2.35 -3.29
CA VAL A 334 -26.01 -3.32 -2.20
C VAL A 334 -26.63 -4.63 -2.63
N THR A 335 -25.79 -5.66 -2.81
CA THR A 335 -26.20 -6.94 -3.44
C THR A 335 -26.65 -8.01 -2.46
N GLY A 336 -26.40 -7.81 -1.17
CA GLY A 336 -26.45 -8.88 -0.16
C GLY A 336 -25.13 -9.67 -0.14
N VAL A 337 -24.70 -10.09 1.04
CA VAL A 337 -23.56 -10.99 1.19
C VAL A 337 -24.02 -12.42 0.95
N LYS A 338 -23.30 -13.16 0.12
CA LYS A 338 -23.65 -14.55 -0.23
C LYS A 338 -23.74 -15.42 1.04
N GLY A 339 -24.88 -16.06 1.23
CA GLY A 339 -25.16 -16.94 2.38
C GLY A 339 -25.61 -16.20 3.65
N SER A 340 -25.67 -14.86 3.65
CA SER A 340 -26.24 -14.08 4.75
C SER A 340 -27.74 -13.89 4.56
N THR A 341 -28.47 -13.95 5.67
CA THR A 341 -29.93 -13.69 5.75
C THR A 341 -30.24 -12.36 6.42
N GLY A 342 -29.22 -11.62 6.91
CA GLY A 342 -29.39 -10.31 7.55
C GLY A 342 -29.66 -9.20 6.55
N GLU A 343 -30.05 -8.04 7.09
CA GLU A 343 -30.21 -6.83 6.32
C GLU A 343 -28.85 -6.42 5.70
N ALA A 344 -28.92 -6.01 4.45
CA ALA A 344 -27.71 -5.63 3.72
C ALA A 344 -27.42 -4.13 3.77
N PHE A 345 -28.41 -3.30 4.10
CA PHE A 345 -28.27 -1.87 4.32
C PHE A 345 -28.98 -1.49 5.62
N ALA A 346 -28.22 -1.07 6.64
CA ALA A 346 -28.76 -0.77 7.96
C ALA A 346 -27.97 0.36 8.62
N ASN A 347 -28.65 1.26 9.33
CA ASN A 347 -28.07 2.36 10.09
C ASN A 347 -26.96 3.10 9.31
N SER A 348 -27.22 3.42 8.06
CA SER A 348 -26.18 3.92 7.14
C SER A 348 -26.72 5.08 6.30
N ILE A 349 -25.84 5.98 5.90
CA ILE A 349 -26.18 7.17 5.15
C ILE A 349 -25.40 7.21 3.84
N VAL A 350 -26.11 7.51 2.76
CA VAL A 350 -25.51 7.83 1.47
C VAL A 350 -25.96 9.21 1.06
N ALA A 351 -25.06 10.19 1.07
CA ALA A 351 -25.36 11.59 0.84
C ALA A 351 -24.55 12.15 -0.34
N ALA A 352 -25.24 12.67 -1.33
CA ALA A 352 -24.65 13.39 -2.46
C ALA A 352 -25.57 14.50 -2.94
N LYS A 353 -25.02 15.59 -3.49
CA LYS A 353 -25.89 16.67 -4.03
C LYS A 353 -26.84 16.16 -5.11
N THR A 354 -26.36 15.23 -5.95
CA THR A 354 -27.22 14.49 -6.91
C THR A 354 -26.95 13.01 -6.77
N VAL A 355 -27.99 12.22 -6.54
CA VAL A 355 -27.94 10.77 -6.50
C VAL A 355 -28.52 10.19 -7.78
N GLY A 356 -27.78 9.35 -8.47
CA GLY A 356 -28.23 8.64 -9.67
C GLY A 356 -29.12 7.46 -9.36
N ALA A 357 -28.63 6.25 -9.58
CA ALA A 357 -29.38 5.04 -9.32
C ALA A 357 -28.89 4.32 -8.03
N VAL A 358 -29.82 4.01 -7.13
CA VAL A 358 -29.57 3.22 -5.93
C VAL A 358 -30.37 1.92 -6.00
N SER A 359 -29.71 0.79 -5.74
CA SER A 359 -30.32 -0.55 -5.68
C SER A 359 -29.91 -1.26 -4.42
N LEU A 360 -30.86 -1.55 -3.54
CA LEU A 360 -30.61 -2.19 -2.25
C LEU A 360 -31.32 -3.56 -2.20
N LYS A 361 -30.58 -4.61 -1.88
CA LYS A 361 -31.12 -5.96 -1.74
C LYS A 361 -32.13 -6.05 -0.59
N SER A 362 -31.72 -5.54 0.56
CA SER A 362 -32.57 -5.43 1.74
C SER A 362 -32.18 -4.24 2.60
N VAL A 363 -33.14 -3.70 3.33
CA VAL A 363 -32.92 -2.63 4.31
C VAL A 363 -33.49 -3.01 5.65
N ALA A 364 -32.87 -2.58 6.73
CA ALA A 364 -33.48 -2.60 8.05
C ALA A 364 -34.69 -1.65 8.07
N THR A 365 -35.75 -2.06 8.77
CA THR A 365 -36.94 -1.20 8.92
C THR A 365 -37.07 -0.63 10.32
N ASP A 366 -36.30 -1.15 11.26
CA ASP A 366 -36.25 -0.72 12.65
C ASP A 366 -34.77 -0.38 12.99
N ASN A 367 -34.53 0.88 13.36
CA ASN A 367 -33.24 1.41 13.81
C ASN A 367 -33.42 2.20 15.11
N GLY A 368 -34.39 1.77 15.94
CA GLY A 368 -34.72 2.44 17.21
C GLY A 368 -35.32 3.83 17.04
N GLY A 369 -35.96 4.09 15.91
CA GLY A 369 -36.57 5.39 15.58
C GLY A 369 -35.59 6.42 14.98
N VAL A 370 -34.29 6.10 14.84
CA VAL A 370 -33.33 6.96 14.17
C VAL A 370 -33.35 6.69 12.67
N GLN A 371 -33.67 7.73 11.89
CA GLN A 371 -33.77 7.57 10.44
C GLN A 371 -32.39 7.49 9.78
N PHE A 372 -32.30 6.66 8.76
CA PHE A 372 -31.10 6.45 7.94
C PHE A 372 -31.50 6.24 6.47
N GLY A 373 -30.54 6.34 5.54
CA GLY A 373 -30.86 6.07 4.14
C GLY A 373 -30.14 6.95 3.13
N ILE A 374 -30.91 7.55 2.21
CA ILE A 374 -30.39 8.30 1.05
C ILE A 374 -30.76 9.77 1.17
N VAL A 375 -29.76 10.65 1.13
CA VAL A 375 -29.92 12.10 1.19
C VAL A 375 -29.42 12.75 -0.11
N ALA A 376 -30.24 13.61 -0.71
CA ALA A 376 -29.82 14.43 -1.84
C ALA A 376 -30.34 15.86 -1.72
N LYS A 377 -29.85 16.79 -2.58
CA LYS A 377 -30.31 18.17 -2.65
C LYS A 377 -31.02 18.49 -3.96
N THR A 378 -30.40 18.13 -5.08
CA THR A 378 -30.89 18.57 -6.39
C THR A 378 -31.69 17.51 -7.13
N GLY A 379 -31.56 16.24 -6.74
CA GLY A 379 -32.36 15.18 -7.35
C GLY A 379 -31.86 13.78 -7.06
N ILE A 380 -32.79 12.86 -7.17
CA ILE A 380 -32.60 11.42 -7.04
C ILE A 380 -33.15 10.76 -8.31
N GLY A 381 -32.30 10.03 -9.03
CA GLY A 381 -32.71 9.34 -10.25
C GLY A 381 -33.64 8.16 -9.97
N SER A 382 -33.21 7.25 -9.11
CA SER A 382 -34.06 6.13 -8.64
C SER A 382 -33.50 5.53 -7.36
N VAL A 383 -34.39 5.08 -6.46
CA VAL A 383 -34.02 4.20 -5.34
C VAL A 383 -34.97 3.00 -5.38
N ARG A 384 -34.41 1.79 -5.38
CA ARG A 384 -35.16 0.54 -5.36
C ARG A 384 -34.65 -0.37 -4.25
N VAL A 385 -35.56 -0.84 -3.42
CA VAL A 385 -35.32 -1.84 -2.38
C VAL A 385 -36.09 -3.10 -2.74
N THR A 386 -35.43 -4.25 -2.61
CA THR A 386 -36.07 -5.54 -2.92
C THR A 386 -36.82 -6.10 -1.71
N SER A 387 -36.28 -5.93 -0.49
CA SER A 387 -36.89 -6.43 0.74
C SER A 387 -36.69 -5.47 1.92
N PRO A 388 -37.77 -4.93 2.55
CA PRO A 388 -39.10 -4.91 2.00
C PRO A 388 -39.20 -4.18 0.65
N ARG A 389 -40.16 -4.49 -0.17
CA ARG A 389 -40.28 -3.86 -1.48
C ARG A 389 -40.58 -2.37 -1.35
N PHE A 390 -39.69 -1.53 -1.87
CA PHE A 390 -39.86 -0.08 -1.93
C PHE A 390 -39.29 0.46 -3.24
N ALA A 391 -39.91 1.50 -3.79
CA ALA A 391 -39.42 2.26 -4.92
C ALA A 391 -39.72 3.75 -4.71
N TYR A 392 -38.67 4.58 -4.79
CA TYR A 392 -38.82 6.03 -4.73
C TYR A 392 -39.59 6.56 -5.93
N ASP A 393 -40.61 7.38 -5.67
CA ASP A 393 -41.38 8.10 -6.70
C ASP A 393 -41.02 9.59 -6.69
N LYS A 394 -40.38 10.06 -7.75
CA LYS A 394 -39.97 11.45 -7.90
C LYS A 394 -41.15 12.45 -7.94
N ASN A 395 -42.38 11.98 -8.16
CA ASN A 395 -43.58 12.80 -8.21
C ASN A 395 -44.27 12.95 -6.85
N GLN A 396 -43.80 12.25 -5.84
CA GLN A 396 -44.30 12.36 -4.47
C GLN A 396 -43.36 13.20 -3.60
N PRO A 397 -43.88 13.88 -2.58
CA PRO A 397 -43.02 14.62 -1.66
C PRO A 397 -42.07 13.71 -0.88
N THR A 398 -40.95 14.26 -0.42
CA THR A 398 -40.03 13.61 0.49
C THR A 398 -40.28 14.07 1.93
N PRO A 399 -39.93 13.26 2.97
CA PRO A 399 -39.27 11.96 2.86
C PRO A 399 -40.20 10.84 2.42
N GLN A 400 -39.62 9.83 1.72
CA GLN A 400 -40.30 8.58 1.38
C GLN A 400 -39.51 7.43 1.96
N GLY A 401 -40.15 6.37 2.44
CA GLY A 401 -39.39 5.28 3.04
C GLY A 401 -40.24 4.12 3.54
N THR A 402 -39.65 3.29 4.35
CA THR A 402 -40.27 2.14 5.02
C THR A 402 -39.61 1.92 6.38
N GLY A 403 -40.39 2.03 7.48
CA GLY A 403 -39.83 2.08 8.84
C GLY A 403 -38.88 3.26 9.01
N ASP A 404 -37.69 3.01 9.56
CA ASP A 404 -36.66 4.03 9.78
C ASP A 404 -35.80 4.28 8.52
N PHE A 405 -35.89 3.44 7.48
CA PHE A 405 -35.24 3.71 6.19
C PHE A 405 -35.98 4.82 5.44
N CYS A 406 -35.26 5.87 5.04
CA CYS A 406 -35.84 6.97 4.34
C CYS A 406 -34.97 7.49 3.17
N VAL A 407 -35.66 8.11 2.20
CA VAL A 407 -35.07 8.80 1.03
C VAL A 407 -35.53 10.25 1.09
N ASN A 408 -34.62 11.18 1.23
CA ASN A 408 -34.94 12.58 1.46
C ASN A 408 -34.22 13.54 0.51
N LEU A 409 -34.91 14.62 0.14
CA LEU A 409 -34.35 15.80 -0.51
C LEU A 409 -34.30 16.96 0.51
N VAL A 410 -33.10 17.48 0.81
CA VAL A 410 -32.83 18.53 1.80
C VAL A 410 -32.48 19.87 1.19
#